data_ca699d4d1975d5b114be9503fba1184b
#
_entry.id   ca699d4d1975d5b114be9503fba1184b
#
_cell.length_a   1.000
_cell.length_b   1.000
_cell.length_c   1.000
_cell.angle_alpha   90.00
_cell.angle_beta   90.00
_cell.angle_gamma   90.00
#
_symmetry.space_group_name_H-M   'P 1'
#
loop_
_entity.id
_entity.type
_entity.pdbx_description
1 polymer ?
#
loop_
_entity_poly.entity_id
_entity_poly.type
_entity_poly.pdbx_seq_one_letter_code
_entity_poly.pdbx_strand_id
1 'polypeptide(L)'
;GLVLSGGGALGFAHIGAIKALEESGIEPAYVAGSSMGAIIGVMYAAGYSADDIMQIIKEERLYKVGRLMTTQSAFRNEGFSTHKTLLRELTELVPHNSFDSLERKFMVCVTNVETGEAVYRHEGGNLKEYVAASASIPGAFEPIVIDSVRYVDGGVTDNLPVSQLLTLNPQLFIIGVD
;
A
#
# COMPACT_ATOMS: atom_id res chain seq x y z
N GLY A 1 6.23 -11.66 -9.86
CA GLY A 1 5.63 -10.47 -9.28
C GLY A 1 4.50 -10.82 -8.35
N LEU A 2 4.31 -10.03 -7.31
CA LEU A 2 3.21 -10.12 -6.35
C LEU A 2 2.36 -8.86 -6.44
N VAL A 3 1.05 -9.00 -6.61
CA VAL A 3 0.12 -7.87 -6.67
C VAL A 3 -0.94 -8.04 -5.57
N LEU A 4 -1.09 -7.03 -4.73
CA LEU A 4 -1.94 -7.02 -3.55
C LEU A 4 -3.06 -5.98 -3.72
N SER A 5 -4.31 -6.43 -3.65
CA SER A 5 -5.46 -5.53 -3.77
C SER A 5 -5.70 -4.66 -2.53
N GLY A 6 -6.50 -3.64 -2.70
CA GLY A 6 -7.14 -2.95 -1.59
C GLY A 6 -8.24 -3.83 -0.96
N GLY A 7 -8.64 -3.51 0.25
CA GLY A 7 -9.69 -4.28 0.94
C GLY A 7 -9.86 -3.85 2.41
N GLY A 8 -9.31 -2.73 2.80
CA GLY A 8 -9.34 -2.29 4.20
C GLY A 8 -8.77 -3.36 5.13
N ALA A 9 -9.45 -3.66 6.25
CA ALA A 9 -8.98 -4.68 7.19
C ALA A 9 -8.92 -6.10 6.60
N LEU A 10 -9.68 -6.41 5.55
CA LEU A 10 -9.60 -7.71 4.88
C LEU A 10 -8.22 -7.92 4.22
N GLY A 11 -7.56 -6.83 3.81
CA GLY A 11 -6.22 -6.88 3.24
C GLY A 11 -5.13 -7.44 4.18
N PHE A 12 -5.40 -7.59 5.48
CA PHE A 12 -4.50 -8.34 6.36
C PHE A 12 -4.34 -9.82 5.95
N ALA A 13 -5.27 -10.36 5.14
CA ALA A 13 -5.12 -11.69 4.54
C ALA A 13 -3.91 -11.80 3.62
N HIS A 14 -3.44 -10.68 3.04
CA HIS A 14 -2.23 -10.63 2.23
C HIS A 14 -1.00 -11.16 2.97
N ILE A 15 -0.94 -10.98 4.29
CA ILE A 15 0.17 -11.49 5.12
C ILE A 15 0.22 -13.01 5.08
N GLY A 16 -0.96 -13.66 5.13
CA GLY A 16 -1.05 -15.12 4.98
C GLY A 16 -0.59 -15.61 3.61
N ALA A 17 -0.91 -14.87 2.55
CA ALA A 17 -0.45 -15.18 1.19
C ALA A 17 1.07 -15.01 1.07
N ILE A 18 1.65 -13.92 1.61
CA ILE A 18 3.10 -13.72 1.65
C ILE A 18 3.77 -14.86 2.41
N LYS A 19 3.23 -15.24 3.58
CA LYS A 19 3.77 -16.35 4.38
C LYS A 19 3.79 -17.66 3.60
N ALA A 20 2.71 -17.99 2.90
CA ALA A 20 2.64 -19.19 2.08
C ALA A 20 3.68 -19.19 0.94
N LEU A 21 3.96 -18.03 0.34
CA LEU A 21 5.01 -17.88 -0.68
C LEU A 21 6.40 -18.11 -0.05
N GLU A 22 6.69 -17.47 1.09
CA GLU A 22 7.95 -17.65 1.82
C GLU A 22 8.19 -19.13 2.18
N GLU A 23 7.18 -19.80 2.74
CA GLU A 23 7.23 -21.23 3.10
C GLU A 23 7.42 -22.13 1.87
N SER A 24 6.97 -21.68 0.70
CA SER A 24 7.15 -22.39 -0.58
C SER A 24 8.47 -22.04 -1.28
N GLY A 25 9.32 -21.20 -0.69
CA GLY A 25 10.56 -20.73 -1.28
C GLY A 25 10.36 -19.82 -2.50
N ILE A 26 9.19 -19.16 -2.60
CA ILE A 26 8.90 -18.21 -3.68
C ILE A 26 9.17 -16.81 -3.17
N GLU A 27 10.12 -16.13 -3.79
CA GLU A 27 10.54 -14.77 -3.45
C GLU A 27 10.17 -13.78 -4.57
N PRO A 28 9.04 -13.06 -4.47
CA PRO A 28 8.68 -12.03 -5.44
C PRO A 28 9.71 -10.90 -5.47
N ALA A 29 10.32 -10.66 -6.65
CA ALA A 29 11.25 -9.55 -6.85
C ALA A 29 10.54 -8.21 -7.11
N TYR A 30 9.29 -8.28 -7.55
CA TYR A 30 8.43 -7.14 -7.85
C TYR A 30 7.14 -7.24 -7.03
N VAL A 31 6.77 -6.15 -6.40
CA VAL A 31 5.55 -6.04 -5.58
C VAL A 31 4.75 -4.85 -6.07
N ALA A 32 3.45 -4.99 -6.21
CA ALA A 32 2.55 -3.89 -6.47
C ALA A 32 1.37 -3.92 -5.50
N GLY A 33 0.81 -2.77 -5.19
CA GLY A 33 -0.34 -2.73 -4.30
C GLY A 33 -1.19 -1.48 -4.42
N SER A 34 -2.43 -1.62 -3.96
CA SER A 34 -3.40 -0.54 -3.81
C SER A 34 -3.96 -0.56 -2.38
N SER A 35 -4.23 0.60 -1.79
CA SER A 35 -4.84 0.72 -0.46
C SER A 35 -4.10 -0.10 0.62
N MET A 36 -4.79 -1.03 1.30
CA MET A 36 -4.14 -1.93 2.27
C MET A 36 -3.05 -2.77 1.64
N GLY A 37 -3.23 -3.20 0.38
CA GLY A 37 -2.20 -3.91 -0.37
C GLY A 37 -0.93 -3.08 -0.59
N ALA A 38 -1.04 -1.75 -0.69
CA ALA A 38 0.12 -0.86 -0.73
C ALA A 38 0.84 -0.78 0.62
N ILE A 39 0.10 -0.75 1.74
CA ILE A 39 0.68 -0.73 3.09
C ILE A 39 1.44 -2.02 3.39
N ILE A 40 0.81 -3.18 3.14
CA ILE A 40 1.45 -4.48 3.34
C ILE A 40 2.60 -4.67 2.33
N GLY A 41 2.38 -4.28 1.07
CA GLY A 41 3.35 -4.40 -0.01
C GLY A 41 4.62 -3.61 0.23
N VAL A 42 4.53 -2.37 0.74
CA VAL A 42 5.73 -1.57 1.03
C VAL A 42 6.56 -2.14 2.17
N MET A 43 5.93 -2.69 3.21
CA MET A 43 6.66 -3.37 4.29
C MET A 43 7.39 -4.60 3.75
N TYR A 44 6.72 -5.42 2.96
CA TYR A 44 7.34 -6.59 2.34
C TYR A 44 8.46 -6.19 1.36
N ALA A 45 8.27 -5.11 0.61
CA ALA A 45 9.30 -4.58 -0.28
C ALA A 45 10.50 -3.98 0.47
N ALA A 46 10.29 -3.50 1.69
CA ALA A 46 11.35 -3.02 2.59
C ALA A 46 12.12 -4.13 3.30
N GLY A 47 11.77 -5.42 3.07
CA GLY A 47 12.50 -6.56 3.61
C GLY A 47 11.84 -7.24 4.82
N TYR A 48 10.70 -6.76 5.30
CA TYR A 48 9.97 -7.42 6.39
C TYR A 48 9.41 -8.76 5.93
N SER A 49 9.57 -9.81 6.73
CA SER A 49 8.90 -11.09 6.52
C SER A 49 7.40 -11.01 6.87
N ALA A 50 6.62 -11.99 6.44
CA ALA A 50 5.22 -12.11 6.82
C ALA A 50 5.04 -12.13 8.35
N ASP A 51 5.93 -12.80 9.08
CA ASP A 51 5.87 -12.86 10.55
C ASP A 51 6.19 -11.52 11.20
N ASP A 52 7.16 -10.75 10.68
CA ASP A 52 7.46 -9.39 11.13
C ASP A 52 6.26 -8.46 10.92
N ILE A 53 5.66 -8.49 9.73
CA ILE A 53 4.48 -7.68 9.39
C ILE A 53 3.31 -8.04 10.33
N MET A 54 3.07 -9.33 10.58
CA MET A 54 2.03 -9.79 11.49
C MET A 54 2.26 -9.30 12.91
N GLN A 55 3.51 -9.29 13.39
CA GLN A 55 3.84 -8.78 14.71
C GLN A 55 3.62 -7.27 14.81
N ILE A 56 4.06 -6.50 13.82
CA ILE A 56 3.84 -5.04 13.76
C ILE A 56 2.35 -4.70 13.86
N ILE A 57 1.50 -5.47 13.18
CA ILE A 57 0.05 -5.29 13.23
C ILE A 57 -0.53 -5.64 14.60
N LYS A 58 -0.08 -6.76 15.22
CA LYS A 58 -0.52 -7.19 16.56
C LYS A 58 -0.15 -6.20 17.66
N GLU A 59 0.95 -5.48 17.53
CA GLU A 59 1.37 -4.42 18.46
C GLU A 59 0.50 -3.16 18.38
N GLU A 60 -0.67 -3.25 17.78
CA GLU A 60 -1.68 -2.19 17.60
C GLU A 60 -1.25 -1.00 16.74
N ARG A 61 -0.04 -0.96 16.20
CA ARG A 61 0.46 0.16 15.41
C ARG A 61 -0.40 0.39 14.16
N LEU A 62 -0.53 -0.63 13.32
CA LEU A 62 -1.32 -0.56 12.07
C LEU A 62 -2.75 -1.11 12.19
N TYR A 63 -3.06 -1.87 13.23
CA TYR A 63 -4.41 -2.38 13.46
C TYR A 63 -5.44 -1.26 13.62
N LYS A 64 -5.08 -0.18 14.29
CA LYS A 64 -5.93 1.02 14.42
C LYS A 64 -6.21 1.66 13.06
N VAL A 65 -5.19 1.74 12.18
CA VAL A 65 -5.35 2.26 10.81
C VAL A 65 -6.29 1.37 10.01
N GLY A 66 -6.09 0.06 10.01
CA GLY A 66 -6.96 -0.90 9.31
C GLY A 66 -8.40 -0.87 9.82
N ARG A 67 -8.60 -0.76 11.14
CA ARG A 67 -9.94 -0.66 11.74
C ARG A 67 -10.65 0.65 11.38
N LEU A 68 -9.94 1.76 11.31
CA LEU A 68 -10.49 3.05 10.87
C LEU A 68 -10.92 3.01 9.41
N MET A 69 -10.26 2.23 8.56
CA MET A 69 -10.63 2.04 7.16
C MET A 69 -11.92 1.22 6.97
N THR A 70 -12.42 0.53 7.99
CA THR A 70 -13.58 -0.38 7.86
C THR A 70 -14.81 0.07 8.62
N THR A 71 -14.71 1.05 9.50
CA THR A 71 -15.83 1.46 10.37
C THR A 71 -16.43 2.79 9.93
N GLN A 72 -17.75 2.95 10.18
CA GLN A 72 -18.45 4.23 10.05
C GLN A 72 -17.81 5.39 10.84
N SER A 73 -16.87 5.12 11.74
CA SER A 73 -16.08 6.13 12.44
C SER A 73 -15.15 6.94 11.49
N ALA A 74 -14.79 6.40 10.33
CA ALA A 74 -14.08 7.16 9.31
C ALA A 74 -14.87 8.40 8.84
N PHE A 75 -16.21 8.36 8.93
CA PHE A 75 -17.11 9.48 8.58
C PHE A 75 -17.30 10.53 9.70
N ARG A 76 -16.68 10.37 10.88
CA ARG A 76 -16.85 11.24 12.04
C ARG A 76 -15.58 12.03 12.39
N ASN A 77 -15.12 12.94 11.52
CA ASN A 77 -14.06 13.94 11.78
C ASN A 77 -12.68 13.41 12.29
N GLU A 78 -12.42 12.11 12.24
CA GLU A 78 -11.13 11.53 12.67
C GLU A 78 -10.13 11.32 11.52
N GLY A 79 -10.52 11.61 10.27
CA GLY A 79 -9.71 11.36 9.06
C GLY A 79 -8.35 12.04 9.08
N PHE A 80 -8.27 13.28 9.57
CA PHE A 80 -7.00 14.01 9.72
C PHE A 80 -5.99 13.32 10.64
N SER A 81 -6.47 12.70 11.71
CA SER A 81 -5.63 12.00 12.68
C SER A 81 -5.03 10.73 12.09
N THR A 82 -5.74 10.09 11.16
CA THR A 82 -5.35 8.80 10.58
C THR A 82 -4.20 8.93 9.58
N HIS A 83 -4.21 9.95 8.69
CA HIS A 83 -3.11 10.19 7.76
C HIS A 83 -1.79 10.50 8.50
N LYS A 84 -1.84 11.37 9.50
CA LYS A 84 -0.66 11.69 10.32
C LYS A 84 -0.14 10.46 11.06
N THR A 85 -1.05 9.61 11.55
CA THR A 85 -0.69 8.37 12.21
C THR A 85 -0.05 7.40 11.22
N LEU A 86 -0.66 7.18 10.05
CA LEU A 86 -0.09 6.30 9.02
C LEU A 86 1.28 6.78 8.53
N LEU A 87 1.44 8.07 8.25
CA LEU A 87 2.73 8.64 7.83
C LEU A 87 3.80 8.50 8.93
N ARG A 88 3.44 8.65 10.21
CA ARG A 88 4.36 8.42 11.33
C ARG A 88 4.79 6.96 11.39
N GLU A 89 3.87 6.02 11.35
CA GLU A 89 4.18 4.58 11.37
C GLU A 89 5.04 4.19 10.14
N LEU A 90 4.69 4.67 8.95
CA LEU A 90 5.52 4.44 7.75
C LEU A 90 6.93 5.04 7.90
N THR A 91 7.08 6.15 8.63
CA THR A 91 8.41 6.77 8.86
C THR A 91 9.28 5.93 9.78
N GLU A 92 8.69 5.22 10.74
CA GLU A 92 9.41 4.29 11.61
C GLU A 92 9.76 2.98 10.89
N LEU A 93 8.83 2.47 10.05
CA LEU A 93 8.97 1.18 9.36
C LEU A 93 9.82 1.27 8.09
N VAL A 94 9.74 2.38 7.37
CA VAL A 94 10.46 2.61 6.11
C VAL A 94 11.24 3.92 6.26
N PRO A 95 12.47 3.90 6.80
CA PRO A 95 13.20 5.12 7.17
C PRO A 95 13.52 6.02 5.97
N HIS A 96 13.79 5.44 4.81
CA HIS A 96 14.07 6.20 3.59
C HIS A 96 12.79 6.47 2.81
N ASN A 97 12.55 7.74 2.41
CA ASN A 97 11.34 8.13 1.67
C ASN A 97 11.56 8.04 0.15
N SER A 98 12.05 6.90 -0.32
CA SER A 98 12.35 6.66 -1.74
C SER A 98 12.05 5.22 -2.12
N PHE A 99 11.40 5.02 -3.27
CA PHE A 99 11.18 3.70 -3.88
C PHE A 99 12.50 2.98 -4.18
N ASP A 100 13.55 3.74 -4.53
CA ASP A 100 14.86 3.19 -4.91
C ASP A 100 15.64 2.61 -3.72
N SER A 101 15.20 2.89 -2.50
CA SER A 101 15.82 2.38 -1.26
C SER A 101 15.27 1.04 -0.79
N LEU A 102 14.24 0.52 -1.44
CA LEU A 102 13.59 -0.74 -1.08
C LEU A 102 14.39 -1.94 -1.59
N GLU A 103 14.33 -3.06 -0.87
CA GLU A 103 14.99 -4.30 -1.26
C GLU A 103 14.35 -4.95 -2.49
N ARG A 104 13.02 -4.81 -2.66
CA ARG A 104 12.25 -5.28 -3.82
C ARG A 104 11.71 -4.11 -4.61
N LYS A 105 11.56 -4.27 -5.91
CA LYS A 105 10.87 -3.28 -6.74
C LYS A 105 9.42 -3.16 -6.30
N PHE A 106 9.02 -1.95 -5.94
CA PHE A 106 7.67 -1.68 -5.44
C PHE A 106 6.94 -0.68 -6.34
N MET A 107 5.67 -0.95 -6.62
CA MET A 107 4.77 -0.06 -7.33
C MET A 107 3.50 0.17 -6.51
N VAL A 108 3.11 1.42 -6.35
CA VAL A 108 1.86 1.81 -5.71
C VAL A 108 0.90 2.43 -6.73
N CYS A 109 -0.37 2.07 -6.65
CA CYS A 109 -1.45 2.71 -7.39
C CYS A 109 -2.10 3.78 -6.53
N VAL A 110 -2.33 4.96 -7.11
CA VAL A 110 -3.12 6.07 -6.55
C VAL A 110 -4.05 6.62 -7.63
N THR A 111 -5.12 7.30 -7.23
CA THR A 111 -6.05 7.96 -8.15
C THR A 111 -5.82 9.47 -8.12
N ASN A 112 -5.56 10.08 -9.26
CA ASN A 112 -5.49 11.54 -9.41
C ASN A 112 -6.91 12.13 -9.33
N VAL A 113 -7.13 13.03 -8.38
CA VAL A 113 -8.46 13.63 -8.14
C VAL A 113 -8.89 14.54 -9.28
N GLU A 114 -7.95 15.24 -9.93
CA GLU A 114 -8.22 16.21 -10.99
C GLU A 114 -8.61 15.53 -12.31
N THR A 115 -7.96 14.41 -12.65
CA THR A 115 -8.17 13.72 -13.93
C THR A 115 -9.07 12.48 -13.80
N GLY A 116 -9.22 11.93 -12.58
CA GLY A 116 -9.92 10.67 -12.35
C GLY A 116 -9.15 9.44 -12.86
N GLU A 117 -7.88 9.58 -13.18
CA GLU A 117 -7.06 8.50 -13.73
C GLU A 117 -6.19 7.83 -12.68
N ALA A 118 -5.90 6.54 -12.89
CA ALA A 118 -4.91 5.81 -12.10
C ALA A 118 -3.51 6.35 -12.38
N VAL A 119 -2.72 6.51 -11.33
CA VAL A 119 -1.31 6.88 -11.40
C VAL A 119 -0.50 5.80 -10.66
N TYR A 120 0.57 5.34 -11.29
CA TYR A 120 1.44 4.30 -10.76
C TYR A 120 2.83 4.86 -10.49
N ARG A 121 3.30 4.70 -9.26
CA ARG A 121 4.64 5.16 -8.84
C ARG A 121 5.48 3.97 -8.39
N HIS A 122 6.73 3.93 -8.90
CA HIS A 122 7.65 2.83 -8.63
C HIS A 122 9.12 3.28 -8.52
N GLU A 123 9.38 4.60 -8.61
CA GLU A 123 10.73 5.18 -8.54
C GLU A 123 10.71 6.58 -7.93
N GLY A 124 11.86 7.06 -7.48
CA GLY A 124 12.04 8.40 -6.92
C GLY A 124 11.56 8.54 -5.47
N GLY A 125 11.28 9.77 -5.06
CA GLY A 125 10.89 10.14 -3.69
C GLY A 125 9.38 10.04 -3.41
N ASN A 126 9.00 10.58 -2.24
CA ASN A 126 7.61 10.66 -1.77
C ASN A 126 6.94 9.28 -1.59
N LEU A 127 7.72 8.21 -1.35
CA LEU A 127 7.21 6.85 -1.17
C LEU A 127 6.08 6.78 -0.12
N LYS A 128 6.30 7.37 1.05
CA LYS A 128 5.34 7.30 2.17
C LYS A 128 4.06 8.06 1.88
N GLU A 129 4.19 9.21 1.22
CA GLU A 129 3.07 10.04 0.80
C GLU A 129 2.22 9.32 -0.25
N TYR A 130 2.83 8.64 -1.22
CA TYR A 130 2.11 7.83 -2.20
C TYR A 130 1.42 6.61 -1.57
N VAL A 131 2.07 5.92 -0.63
CA VAL A 131 1.43 4.81 0.11
C VAL A 131 0.26 5.31 0.95
N ALA A 132 0.42 6.44 1.64
CA ALA A 132 -0.66 7.05 2.41
C ALA A 132 -1.81 7.55 1.50
N ALA A 133 -1.49 8.12 0.34
CA ALA A 133 -2.50 8.53 -0.65
C ALA A 133 -3.28 7.32 -1.18
N SER A 134 -2.58 6.21 -1.47
CA SER A 134 -3.21 4.96 -1.89
C SER A 134 -4.21 4.39 -0.88
N ALA A 135 -4.07 4.75 0.38
CA ALA A 135 -4.98 4.34 1.46
C ALA A 135 -6.01 5.43 1.84
N SER A 136 -6.08 6.52 1.08
CA SER A 136 -6.97 7.67 1.35
C SER A 136 -8.32 7.50 0.68
N ILE A 137 -9.20 6.69 1.31
CA ILE A 137 -10.55 6.37 0.80
C ILE A 137 -11.39 7.64 0.69
N PRO A 138 -11.92 7.99 -0.51
CA PRO A 138 -12.78 9.17 -0.70
C PRO A 138 -13.99 9.16 0.23
N GLY A 139 -14.30 10.33 0.82
CA GLY A 139 -15.38 10.49 1.78
C GLY A 139 -15.03 10.09 3.21
N ALA A 140 -13.99 9.29 3.43
CA ALA A 140 -13.48 8.92 4.75
C ALA A 140 -12.23 9.72 5.12
N PHE A 141 -11.37 9.99 4.14
CA PHE A 141 -10.11 10.69 4.32
C PHE A 141 -9.97 11.85 3.31
N GLU A 142 -9.18 12.85 3.69
CA GLU A 142 -8.82 13.90 2.74
C GLU A 142 -7.80 13.40 1.71
N PRO A 143 -7.84 13.96 0.48
CA PRO A 143 -6.80 13.72 -0.51
C PRO A 143 -5.42 14.15 0.01
N ILE A 144 -4.39 13.40 -0.33
CA ILE A 144 -3.00 13.79 -0.06
C ILE A 144 -2.46 14.58 -1.24
N VAL A 145 -1.84 15.73 -0.93
CA VAL A 145 -1.20 16.59 -1.93
C VAL A 145 0.26 16.21 -2.06
N ILE A 146 0.67 15.82 -3.27
CA ILE A 146 2.07 15.51 -3.63
C ILE A 146 2.40 16.33 -4.88
N ASP A 147 3.42 17.17 -4.81
CA ASP A 147 3.84 18.03 -5.91
C ASP A 147 2.67 18.85 -6.55
N SER A 148 1.82 19.43 -5.69
CA SER A 148 0.64 20.24 -6.05
C SER A 148 -0.51 19.45 -6.72
N VAL A 149 -0.45 18.13 -6.78
CA VAL A 149 -1.51 17.25 -7.29
C VAL A 149 -2.16 16.51 -6.13
N ARG A 150 -3.49 16.39 -6.14
CA ARG A 150 -4.26 15.66 -5.13
C ARG A 150 -4.47 14.23 -5.54
N TYR A 151 -4.16 13.32 -4.61
CA TYR A 151 -4.32 11.88 -4.80
C TYR A 151 -5.22 11.28 -3.73
N VAL A 152 -5.96 10.25 -4.11
CA VAL A 152 -6.80 9.42 -3.25
C VAL A 152 -6.50 7.93 -3.50
N ASP A 153 -7.24 7.07 -2.80
CA ASP A 153 -7.09 5.62 -2.83
C ASP A 153 -7.03 5.06 -4.27
N GLY A 154 -6.03 4.23 -4.50
CA GLY A 154 -5.80 3.60 -5.80
C GLY A 154 -6.92 2.62 -6.20
N GLY A 155 -7.58 2.01 -5.21
CA GLY A 155 -8.72 1.11 -5.43
C GLY A 155 -9.93 1.76 -6.10
N VAL A 156 -9.97 3.09 -6.17
CA VAL A 156 -11.01 3.83 -6.92
C VAL A 156 -10.91 3.56 -8.42
N THR A 157 -9.68 3.42 -8.95
CA THR A 157 -9.44 3.28 -10.40
C THR A 157 -8.82 1.93 -10.77
N ASP A 158 -7.89 1.41 -9.97
CA ASP A 158 -7.26 0.11 -10.20
C ASP A 158 -6.91 -0.57 -8.87
N ASN A 159 -7.81 -1.45 -8.42
CA ASN A 159 -7.67 -2.13 -7.14
C ASN A 159 -6.59 -3.22 -7.13
N LEU A 160 -6.31 -3.85 -8.29
CA LEU A 160 -5.32 -4.92 -8.43
C LEU A 160 -4.45 -4.66 -9.67
N PRO A 161 -3.38 -3.84 -9.58
CA PRO A 161 -2.64 -3.28 -10.73
C PRO A 161 -1.71 -4.29 -11.42
N VAL A 162 -2.27 -5.42 -11.87
CA VAL A 162 -1.53 -6.50 -12.54
C VAL A 162 -0.95 -6.05 -13.87
N SER A 163 -1.78 -5.43 -14.71
CA SER A 163 -1.38 -5.01 -16.05
C SER A 163 -0.23 -4.01 -16.01
N GLN A 164 -0.24 -3.12 -15.02
CA GLN A 164 0.79 -2.09 -14.87
C GLN A 164 2.11 -2.68 -14.37
N LEU A 165 2.09 -3.67 -13.47
CA LEU A 165 3.32 -4.32 -13.05
C LEU A 165 4.01 -5.03 -14.24
N LEU A 166 3.24 -5.59 -15.16
CA LEU A 166 3.77 -6.19 -16.39
C LEU A 166 4.40 -5.17 -17.34
N THR A 167 4.06 -3.88 -17.26
CA THR A 167 4.75 -2.87 -18.07
C THR A 167 6.20 -2.65 -17.62
N LEU A 168 6.51 -2.90 -16.34
CA LEU A 168 7.88 -2.81 -15.83
C LEU A 168 8.73 -4.00 -16.27
N ASN A 169 8.14 -5.17 -16.35
CA ASN A 169 8.78 -6.37 -16.84
C ASN A 169 7.73 -7.35 -17.41
N PRO A 170 7.60 -7.44 -18.75
CA PRO A 170 6.58 -8.27 -19.40
C PRO A 170 6.78 -9.79 -19.20
N GLN A 171 7.93 -10.22 -18.70
CA GLN A 171 8.24 -11.64 -18.48
C GLN A 171 7.92 -12.12 -17.07
N LEU A 172 7.35 -11.26 -16.21
CA LEU A 172 6.97 -11.63 -14.86
C LEU A 172 5.84 -12.68 -14.89
N PHE A 173 6.03 -13.74 -14.11
CA PHE A 173 4.92 -14.52 -13.60
C PHE A 173 4.27 -13.74 -12.45
N ILE A 174 2.98 -13.49 -12.52
CA ILE A 174 2.28 -12.68 -11.52
C ILE A 174 1.39 -13.56 -10.63
N ILE A 175 1.51 -13.33 -9.34
CA ILE A 175 0.57 -13.84 -8.33
C ILE A 175 -0.23 -12.63 -7.84
N GLY A 176 -1.53 -12.63 -8.11
CA GLY A 176 -2.47 -11.63 -7.59
C GLY A 176 -3.18 -12.17 -6.35
N VAL A 177 -3.32 -11.32 -5.33
CA VAL A 177 -4.09 -11.63 -4.12
C VAL A 177 -5.16 -10.55 -3.98
N ASP A 178 -6.44 -10.96 -4.08
CA ASP A 178 -7.61 -10.09 -4.00
C ASP A 178 -8.47 -10.41 -2.77
#